data_a2a684d75eb4d8fa97d19df6fa5451f5
#
_entry.id   a2a684d75eb4d8fa97d19df6fa5451f5
#
_cell.length_a   1.000
_cell.length_b   1.000
_cell.length_c   1.000
_cell.angle_alpha   90.00
_cell.angle_beta   90.00
_cell.angle_gamma   90.00
#
_symmetry.space_group_name_H-M   'P 1'
#
loop_
_entity.id
_entity.type
_entity.pdbx_description
1 polymer ?
#
loop_
_entity_poly.entity_id
_entity_poly.type
_entity_poly.pdbx_seq_one_letter_code
_entity_poly.pdbx_strand_id
1 'polypeptide(L)'
;MAVIGKPNAGKSSLVNRILGEERVIVSNVAGTTRDAIDSYFENDQGRFVFIDTAGIRRKSKVEEDIEKYSVLRATLAIERSDVCLILIDATEGVTEQDTKVAGLAHEAGKASIIVVNKWDLVEKDGKTMDRMREEVRNGLAFMTYAPILFISAKTGQRVDRLFELIDYVSNQASTRITTGMLNSVLADAQTRVQPPSDKGRRLKIYYMTQVGIRPPHFVVFCNDSRLFHFSYQRYLENCLRNTFGLEGTPITLSIRQRGEKEE
;
A
#
# COMPACT_ATOMS: atom_id res chain seq x y z
N MET A 1 8.49 -5.25 6.41
CA MET A 1 8.07 -3.94 5.86
C MET A 1 9.20 -3.20 5.21
N ALA A 2 8.94 -2.39 4.18
CA ALA A 2 9.90 -1.50 3.53
C ALA A 2 9.56 -0.04 3.84
N VAL A 3 10.58 0.79 4.08
CA VAL A 3 10.44 2.24 4.25
C VAL A 3 10.97 2.91 2.99
N ILE A 4 10.08 3.48 2.20
CA ILE A 4 10.37 4.10 0.91
C ILE A 4 9.96 5.58 0.89
N GLY A 5 10.47 6.32 -0.04
CA GLY A 5 10.23 7.77 -0.16
C GLY A 5 11.46 8.47 -0.73
N LYS A 6 11.29 9.72 -1.13
CA LYS A 6 12.37 10.55 -1.67
C LYS A 6 13.52 10.74 -0.67
N PRO A 7 14.71 11.20 -1.11
CA PRO A 7 15.77 11.64 -0.21
C PRO A 7 15.25 12.67 0.79
N ASN A 8 15.77 12.66 2.02
CA ASN A 8 15.44 13.60 3.09
C ASN A 8 13.99 13.59 3.61
N ALA A 9 13.10 12.68 3.15
CA ALA A 9 11.75 12.51 3.71
C ALA A 9 11.76 12.01 5.18
N GLY A 10 12.93 11.64 5.72
CA GLY A 10 13.09 11.23 7.11
C GLY A 10 13.10 9.72 7.36
N LYS A 11 13.36 8.91 6.31
CA LYS A 11 13.42 7.43 6.43
C LYS A 11 14.39 6.95 7.50
N SER A 12 15.62 7.47 7.48
CA SER A 12 16.65 7.12 8.48
C SER A 12 16.26 7.57 9.88
N SER A 13 15.64 8.75 10.01
CA SER A 13 15.15 9.25 11.29
C SER A 13 14.07 8.36 11.88
N LEU A 14 13.11 7.91 11.04
CA LEU A 14 12.06 7.00 11.47
C LEU A 14 12.62 5.65 11.92
N VAL A 15 13.46 5.03 11.10
CA VAL A 15 14.08 3.75 11.42
C VAL A 15 14.94 3.84 12.69
N ASN A 16 15.76 4.90 12.84
CA ASN A 16 16.59 5.09 14.02
C ASN A 16 15.75 5.35 15.27
N ARG A 17 14.65 6.10 15.16
CA ARG A 17 13.72 6.31 16.27
C ARG A 17 13.14 4.98 16.75
N ILE A 18 12.61 4.17 15.85
CA ILE A 18 12.00 2.89 16.18
C ILE A 18 13.02 1.91 16.77
N LEU A 19 14.20 1.79 16.16
CA LEU A 19 15.24 0.87 16.62
C LEU A 19 16.01 1.37 17.86
N GLY A 20 15.87 2.64 18.23
CA GLY A 20 16.49 3.25 19.39
C GLY A 20 15.62 3.30 20.65
N GLU A 21 14.38 2.82 20.59
CA GLU A 21 13.50 2.77 21.76
C GLU A 21 13.91 1.63 22.71
N GLU A 22 13.94 1.89 24.03
CA GLU A 22 14.37 0.93 25.06
C GLU A 22 13.50 -0.35 25.16
N ARG A 23 12.32 -0.32 24.58
CA ARG A 23 11.34 -1.43 24.56
C ARG A 23 11.50 -2.37 23.36
N VAL A 24 12.50 -2.13 22.51
CA VAL A 24 12.68 -2.84 21.25
C VAL A 24 13.87 -3.79 21.36
N ILE A 25 13.62 -5.08 21.22
CA ILE A 25 14.67 -6.08 21.10
C ILE A 25 15.18 -6.09 19.66
N VAL A 26 16.34 -5.51 19.42
CA VAL A 26 16.99 -5.51 18.11
C VAL A 26 17.89 -6.75 18.01
N SER A 27 17.59 -7.65 17.09
CA SER A 27 18.49 -8.74 16.73
C SER A 27 19.09 -8.49 15.35
N ASN A 28 20.40 -8.30 15.29
CA ASN A 28 21.13 -8.29 14.03
C ASN A 28 21.48 -9.73 13.68
N VAL A 29 20.60 -10.41 12.97
CA VAL A 29 20.94 -11.73 12.41
C VAL A 29 21.67 -11.46 11.09
N ALA A 30 23.00 -11.58 11.13
CA ALA A 30 23.83 -11.65 9.93
C ALA A 30 23.53 -12.99 9.23
N GLY A 31 22.57 -12.99 8.32
CA GLY A 31 22.27 -14.12 7.45
C GLY A 31 23.04 -13.99 6.13
N THR A 32 23.92 -14.92 5.90
CA THR A 32 24.54 -15.40 4.67
C THR A 32 24.02 -14.77 3.37
N THR A 33 24.53 -13.63 2.98
CA THR A 33 24.83 -13.13 1.62
C THR A 33 24.99 -11.62 1.63
N ARG A 34 25.87 -11.12 0.82
CA ARG A 34 26.53 -9.81 0.81
C ARG A 34 25.66 -8.53 0.72
N ASP A 35 24.32 -8.54 0.71
CA ASP A 35 23.60 -7.43 0.08
C ASP A 35 22.44 -6.75 0.84
N ALA A 36 21.91 -7.26 1.95
CA ALA A 36 20.85 -6.55 2.65
C ALA A 36 20.90 -6.81 4.16
N ILE A 37 21.11 -5.80 4.96
CA ILE A 37 20.99 -5.90 6.42
C ILE A 37 19.56 -5.53 6.77
N ASP A 38 18.74 -6.55 7.05
CA ASP A 38 17.43 -6.40 7.61
C ASP A 38 17.55 -6.16 9.13
N SER A 39 16.68 -5.35 9.71
CA SER A 39 16.63 -5.13 11.15
C SER A 39 15.36 -5.73 11.73
N TYR A 40 15.54 -6.65 12.67
CA TYR A 40 14.44 -7.30 13.39
C TYR A 40 14.19 -6.55 14.69
N PHE A 41 12.94 -6.33 15.01
CA PHE A 41 12.56 -5.77 16.29
C PHE A 41 11.21 -6.36 16.75
N GLU A 42 11.01 -6.34 18.06
CA GLU A 42 9.82 -6.85 18.73
C GLU A 42 9.33 -5.81 19.74
N ASN A 43 8.04 -5.59 19.78
CA ASN A 43 7.36 -4.77 20.76
C ASN A 43 6.07 -5.46 21.23
N ASP A 44 5.28 -4.79 22.09
CA ASP A 44 4.03 -5.32 22.63
C ASP A 44 2.98 -5.65 21.54
N GLN A 45 3.12 -5.12 20.33
CA GLN A 45 2.22 -5.33 19.19
C GLN A 45 2.67 -6.46 18.27
N GLY A 46 3.91 -6.95 18.40
CA GLY A 46 4.39 -8.09 17.63
C GLY A 46 5.84 -8.00 17.15
N ARG A 47 6.16 -8.88 16.20
CA ARG A 47 7.48 -8.99 15.57
C ARG A 47 7.46 -8.37 14.19
N PHE A 48 8.45 -7.53 13.93
CA PHE A 48 8.56 -6.78 12.69
C PHE A 48 9.95 -6.87 12.09
N VAL A 49 10.04 -6.73 10.78
CA VAL A 49 11.31 -6.72 10.05
C VAL A 49 11.35 -5.51 9.13
N PHE A 50 12.32 -4.64 9.32
CA PHE A 50 12.66 -3.62 8.35
C PHE A 50 13.58 -4.18 7.30
N ILE A 51 13.17 -4.12 6.04
CA ILE A 51 13.94 -4.60 4.90
C ILE A 51 14.92 -3.52 4.44
N ASP A 52 16.16 -3.90 4.16
CA ASP A 52 17.25 -3.06 3.63
C ASP A 52 17.58 -1.80 4.47
N THR A 53 17.68 -1.96 5.78
CA THR A 53 18.06 -0.84 6.66
C THR A 53 19.49 -0.32 6.44
N ALA A 54 20.39 -1.13 5.88
CA ALA A 54 21.77 -0.70 5.56
C ALA A 54 21.78 0.39 4.48
N GLY A 55 20.92 0.30 3.47
CA GLY A 55 20.74 1.35 2.48
C GLY A 55 20.23 2.66 3.08
N ILE A 56 19.35 2.56 4.08
CA ILE A 56 18.80 3.71 4.78
C ILE A 56 19.85 4.38 5.69
N ARG A 57 20.70 3.60 6.37
CA ARG A 57 21.72 4.12 7.32
C ARG A 57 22.97 4.69 6.64
N ARG A 58 23.42 4.12 5.51
CA ARG A 58 24.65 4.56 4.82
C ARG A 58 24.52 5.90 4.07
N LYS A 59 23.31 6.34 3.73
CA LYS A 59 23.06 7.55 2.92
C LYS A 59 23.34 8.89 3.60
N SER A 60 23.83 8.92 4.84
CA SER A 60 24.18 10.19 5.48
C SER A 60 25.52 10.77 4.98
N LYS A 61 26.26 10.12 4.07
CA LYS A 61 27.64 10.52 3.73
C LYS A 61 28.04 10.64 2.26
N VAL A 62 27.23 10.28 1.26
CA VAL A 62 27.65 10.38 -0.16
C VAL A 62 26.50 10.87 -1.03
N GLU A 63 26.60 12.06 -1.55
CA GLU A 63 25.81 12.63 -2.66
C GLU A 63 26.51 12.35 -4.00
N GLU A 64 25.72 12.13 -5.03
CA GLU A 64 26.05 11.92 -6.44
C GLU A 64 26.15 10.44 -6.90
N ASP A 65 25.48 10.11 -7.99
CA ASP A 65 25.24 8.80 -8.64
C ASP A 65 24.09 7.92 -8.06
N ILE A 66 23.18 8.49 -7.31
CA ILE A 66 22.33 7.76 -6.35
C ILE A 66 20.93 7.45 -6.90
N GLU A 67 20.45 8.12 -7.94
CA GLU A 67 19.04 8.00 -8.34
C GLU A 67 18.69 6.58 -8.84
N LYS A 68 19.46 6.05 -9.78
CA LYS A 68 19.22 4.71 -10.34
C LYS A 68 19.41 3.59 -9.30
N TYR A 69 20.48 3.68 -8.49
CA TYR A 69 20.71 2.72 -7.40
C TYR A 69 19.67 2.84 -6.28
N SER A 70 19.13 4.05 -6.07
CA SER A 70 18.07 4.28 -5.07
C SER A 70 16.75 3.65 -5.49
N VAL A 71 16.38 3.74 -6.76
CA VAL A 71 15.16 3.13 -7.33
C VAL A 71 15.28 1.61 -7.30
N LEU A 72 16.40 1.04 -7.76
CA LEU A 72 16.62 -0.42 -7.74
C LEU A 72 16.53 -0.99 -6.32
N ARG A 73 17.16 -0.35 -5.34
CA ARG A 73 17.07 -0.79 -3.94
C ARG A 73 15.66 -0.67 -3.38
N ALA A 74 14.96 0.42 -3.69
CA ALA A 74 13.56 0.58 -3.30
C ALA A 74 12.71 -0.56 -3.88
N THR A 75 12.91 -0.91 -5.16
CA THR A 75 12.20 -2.01 -5.82
C THR A 75 12.48 -3.34 -5.12
N LEU A 76 13.74 -3.68 -4.84
CA LEU A 76 14.11 -4.91 -4.14
C LEU A 76 13.53 -4.97 -2.71
N ALA A 77 13.52 -3.84 -1.99
CA ALA A 77 12.92 -3.77 -0.66
C ALA A 77 11.39 -3.93 -0.73
N ILE A 78 10.75 -3.32 -1.72
CA ILE A 78 9.32 -3.45 -1.99
C ILE A 78 8.98 -4.91 -2.25
N GLU A 79 9.68 -5.58 -3.16
CA GLU A 79 9.41 -6.98 -3.53
C GLU A 79 9.45 -7.94 -2.34
N ARG A 80 10.39 -7.73 -1.41
CA ARG A 80 10.58 -8.56 -0.21
C ARG A 80 9.66 -8.20 0.94
N SER A 81 8.94 -7.09 0.87
CA SER A 81 8.09 -6.59 1.96
C SER A 81 6.64 -7.04 1.84
N ASP A 82 5.93 -7.12 2.96
CA ASP A 82 4.47 -7.29 3.03
C ASP A 82 3.76 -5.93 3.02
N VAL A 83 4.36 -4.92 3.68
CA VAL A 83 3.81 -3.57 3.81
C VAL A 83 4.86 -2.54 3.46
N CYS A 84 4.51 -1.55 2.64
CA CYS A 84 5.33 -0.40 2.29
C CYS A 84 4.88 0.84 3.08
N LEU A 85 5.84 1.48 3.75
CA LEU A 85 5.67 2.77 4.39
C LEU A 85 6.19 3.84 3.44
N ILE A 86 5.30 4.61 2.84
CA ILE A 86 5.62 5.65 1.86
C ILE A 86 5.75 6.98 2.60
N LEU A 87 6.99 7.42 2.83
CA LEU A 87 7.26 8.66 3.55
C LEU A 87 7.19 9.88 2.65
N ILE A 88 6.38 10.86 3.06
CA ILE A 88 6.22 12.18 2.45
C ILE A 88 6.67 13.23 3.45
N ASP A 89 7.39 14.24 2.99
CA ASP A 89 7.78 15.41 3.80
C ASP A 89 6.61 16.40 3.87
N ALA A 90 6.07 16.60 5.07
CA ALA A 90 4.94 17.51 5.28
C ALA A 90 5.26 18.98 4.94
N THR A 91 6.55 19.37 4.93
CA THR A 91 6.95 20.75 4.63
C THR A 91 7.01 21.05 3.13
N GLU A 92 7.11 19.99 2.30
CA GLU A 92 7.20 20.12 0.85
C GLU A 92 5.91 19.67 0.13
N GLY A 93 5.05 18.90 0.83
CA GLY A 93 3.88 18.27 0.24
C GLY A 93 4.23 17.10 -0.69
N VAL A 94 3.29 16.72 -1.55
CA VAL A 94 3.49 15.61 -2.52
C VAL A 94 4.23 16.11 -3.74
N THR A 95 5.37 15.52 -4.04
CA THR A 95 6.19 15.82 -5.21
C THR A 95 6.07 14.74 -6.28
N GLU A 96 6.53 15.03 -7.51
CA GLU A 96 6.58 14.04 -8.59
C GLU A 96 7.43 12.81 -8.21
N GLN A 97 8.51 13.01 -7.45
CA GLN A 97 9.35 11.91 -6.98
C GLN A 97 8.61 11.01 -5.96
N ASP A 98 7.79 11.60 -5.09
CA ASP A 98 6.94 10.82 -4.17
C ASP A 98 5.92 9.99 -4.94
N THR A 99 5.30 10.56 -5.99
CA THR A 99 4.36 9.86 -6.86
C THR A 99 5.03 8.68 -7.58
N LYS A 100 6.25 8.85 -8.10
CA LYS A 100 7.02 7.76 -8.74
C LYS A 100 7.33 6.63 -7.76
N VAL A 101 7.80 6.96 -6.55
CA VAL A 101 8.13 5.96 -5.53
C VAL A 101 6.88 5.23 -5.04
N ALA A 102 5.78 5.95 -4.83
CA ALA A 102 4.50 5.36 -4.45
C ALA A 102 3.96 4.43 -5.57
N GLY A 103 4.16 4.82 -6.84
CA GLY A 103 3.81 4.02 -8.01
C GLY A 103 4.47 2.65 -8.01
N LEU A 104 5.76 2.56 -7.65
CA LEU A 104 6.46 1.27 -7.56
C LEU A 104 5.80 0.31 -6.56
N ALA A 105 5.37 0.80 -5.40
CA ALA A 105 4.70 -0.04 -4.40
C ALA A 105 3.29 -0.47 -4.87
N HIS A 106 2.59 0.43 -5.55
CA HIS A 106 1.27 0.16 -6.13
C HIS A 106 1.35 -0.90 -7.24
N GLU A 107 2.26 -0.74 -8.20
CA GLU A 107 2.47 -1.67 -9.32
C GLU A 107 2.92 -3.05 -8.84
N ALA A 108 3.74 -3.09 -7.77
CA ALA A 108 4.12 -4.34 -7.12
C ALA A 108 3.00 -5.00 -6.30
N GLY A 109 1.81 -4.40 -6.26
CA GLY A 109 0.65 -4.95 -5.53
C GLY A 109 0.82 -4.97 -4.02
N LYS A 110 1.68 -4.12 -3.44
CA LYS A 110 2.00 -4.16 -2.01
C LYS A 110 1.00 -3.37 -1.18
N ALA A 111 0.68 -3.93 -0.02
CA ALA A 111 -0.03 -3.17 1.00
C ALA A 111 0.79 -1.94 1.40
N SER A 112 0.14 -0.79 1.58
CA SER A 112 0.82 0.48 1.68
C SER A 112 0.16 1.42 2.68
N ILE A 113 1.00 2.17 3.39
CA ILE A 113 0.61 3.25 4.30
C ILE A 113 1.35 4.51 3.86
N ILE A 114 0.62 5.60 3.69
CA ILE A 114 1.21 6.91 3.42
C ILE A 114 1.53 7.56 4.76
N VAL A 115 2.81 7.86 4.98
CA VAL A 115 3.32 8.43 6.23
C VAL A 115 3.79 9.85 5.98
N VAL A 116 2.99 10.83 6.42
CA VAL A 116 3.32 12.26 6.32
C VAL A 116 4.18 12.62 7.52
N ASN A 117 5.48 12.72 7.30
CA ASN A 117 6.50 12.94 8.31
C ASN A 117 6.88 14.42 8.44
N LYS A 118 7.64 14.76 9.46
CA LYS A 118 8.03 16.13 9.85
C LYS A 118 6.83 17.02 10.23
N TRP A 119 5.77 16.40 10.74
CA TRP A 119 4.56 17.10 11.15
C TRP A 119 4.79 18.15 12.26
N ASP A 120 5.88 18.03 12.99
CA ASP A 120 6.34 19.02 13.98
C ASP A 120 6.75 20.37 13.38
N LEU A 121 7.17 20.41 12.13
CA LEU A 121 7.64 21.60 11.42
C LEU A 121 6.52 22.38 10.70
N VAL A 122 5.33 21.80 10.59
CA VAL A 122 4.20 22.44 9.91
C VAL A 122 3.47 23.38 10.86
N GLU A 123 3.24 24.61 10.42
CA GLU A 123 2.35 25.54 11.13
C GLU A 123 0.91 25.04 11.02
N LYS A 124 0.22 24.98 12.17
CA LYS A 124 -1.08 24.31 12.28
C LYS A 124 -2.19 25.28 12.63
N ASP A 125 -3.23 25.27 11.81
CA ASP A 125 -4.55 25.79 12.16
C ASP A 125 -5.55 24.61 12.26
N GLY A 126 -6.82 24.90 12.59
CA GLY A 126 -7.85 23.88 12.76
C GLY A 126 -8.14 23.03 11.50
N LYS A 127 -7.66 23.42 10.32
CA LYS A 127 -7.92 22.78 9.03
C LYS A 127 -6.66 22.26 8.33
N THR A 128 -5.48 22.50 8.87
CA THR A 128 -4.20 22.15 8.23
C THR A 128 -4.09 20.66 7.91
N MET A 129 -4.52 19.79 8.84
CA MET A 129 -4.46 18.36 8.63
C MET A 129 -5.39 17.88 7.50
N ASP A 130 -6.57 18.46 7.40
CA ASP A 130 -7.55 18.07 6.37
C ASP A 130 -7.12 18.55 4.99
N ARG A 131 -6.59 19.79 4.90
CA ARG A 131 -5.99 20.31 3.65
C ARG A 131 -4.83 19.43 3.17
N MET A 132 -3.91 19.08 4.06
CA MET A 132 -2.78 18.21 3.73
C MET A 132 -3.24 16.81 3.32
N ARG A 133 -4.27 16.27 3.98
CA ARG A 133 -4.85 14.96 3.59
C ARG A 133 -5.44 15.02 2.19
N GLU A 134 -6.14 16.08 1.85
CA GLU A 134 -6.71 16.29 0.52
C GLU A 134 -5.62 16.43 -0.54
N GLU A 135 -4.57 17.21 -0.26
CA GLU A 135 -3.39 17.34 -1.13
C GLU A 135 -2.72 15.99 -1.40
N VAL A 136 -2.50 15.19 -0.35
CA VAL A 136 -1.93 13.83 -0.47
C VAL A 136 -2.85 12.93 -1.29
N ARG A 137 -4.18 12.99 -1.07
CA ARG A 137 -5.15 12.21 -1.85
C ARG A 137 -5.16 12.61 -3.32
N ASN A 138 -5.03 13.88 -3.63
CA ASN A 138 -4.97 14.38 -5.01
C ASN A 138 -3.65 13.98 -5.69
N GLY A 139 -2.52 14.14 -5.01
CA GLY A 139 -1.20 13.78 -5.54
C GLY A 139 -0.99 12.28 -5.72
N LEU A 140 -1.69 11.45 -4.93
CA LEU A 140 -1.63 9.98 -4.99
C LEU A 140 -3.02 9.37 -5.28
N ALA A 141 -3.74 9.91 -6.26
CA ALA A 141 -5.10 9.53 -6.58
C ALA A 141 -5.27 8.04 -6.97
N PHE A 142 -4.20 7.37 -7.41
CA PHE A 142 -4.18 5.93 -7.70
C PHE A 142 -4.09 5.05 -6.45
N MET A 143 -3.77 5.64 -5.27
CA MET A 143 -3.63 4.95 -3.99
C MET A 143 -4.67 5.39 -2.96
N THR A 144 -5.90 5.65 -3.36
CA THR A 144 -6.99 6.08 -2.46
C THR A 144 -7.28 5.07 -1.34
N TYR A 145 -6.89 3.82 -1.52
CA TYR A 145 -7.03 2.74 -0.55
C TYR A 145 -6.02 2.83 0.62
N ALA A 146 -4.88 3.52 0.43
CA ALA A 146 -3.83 3.58 1.44
C ALA A 146 -4.21 4.56 2.57
N PRO A 147 -4.18 4.17 3.85
CA PRO A 147 -4.39 5.08 4.97
C PRO A 147 -3.27 6.11 5.06
N ILE A 148 -3.59 7.30 5.59
CA ILE A 148 -2.64 8.39 5.79
C ILE A 148 -2.42 8.60 7.28
N LEU A 149 -1.16 8.53 7.71
CA LEU A 149 -0.75 8.79 9.09
C LEU A 149 0.23 9.97 9.14
N PHE A 150 -0.08 10.96 9.98
CA PHE A 150 0.78 12.13 10.22
C PHE A 150 1.66 11.88 11.43
N ILE A 151 2.99 11.92 11.26
CA ILE A 151 3.96 11.64 12.32
C ILE A 151 5.06 12.71 12.40
N SER A 152 5.80 12.69 13.49
CA SER A 152 7.14 13.27 13.55
C SER A 152 8.13 12.21 14.01
N ALA A 153 8.97 11.74 13.11
CA ALA A 153 10.05 10.82 13.44
C ALA A 153 11.06 11.46 14.42
N LYS A 154 11.21 12.79 14.38
CA LYS A 154 12.12 13.53 15.28
C LYS A 154 11.61 13.57 16.72
N THR A 155 10.35 13.89 16.93
CA THR A 155 9.75 14.02 18.28
C THR A 155 9.15 12.72 18.81
N GLY A 156 8.92 11.73 17.95
CA GLY A 156 8.22 10.49 18.28
C GLY A 156 6.68 10.60 18.17
N GLN A 157 6.15 11.75 17.77
CA GLN A 157 4.70 11.97 17.71
C GLN A 157 4.02 10.96 16.81
N ARG A 158 3.09 10.17 17.36
CA ARG A 158 2.27 9.15 16.69
C ARG A 158 3.05 8.02 15.99
N VAL A 159 4.32 7.80 16.33
CA VAL A 159 5.10 6.70 15.77
C VAL A 159 4.60 5.35 16.29
N ASP A 160 4.12 5.31 17.52
CA ASP A 160 3.46 4.16 18.15
C ASP A 160 2.26 3.64 17.33
N ARG A 161 1.43 4.54 16.81
CA ARG A 161 0.26 4.19 16.00
C ARG A 161 0.60 3.53 14.66
N LEU A 162 1.85 3.67 14.22
CA LEU A 162 2.31 3.08 12.97
C LEU A 162 2.23 1.55 13.00
N PHE A 163 2.55 0.94 14.14
CA PHE A 163 2.57 -0.52 14.27
C PHE A 163 1.16 -1.13 14.24
N GLU A 164 0.20 -0.50 14.92
CA GLU A 164 -1.22 -0.88 14.86
C GLU A 164 -1.72 -0.83 13.42
N LEU A 165 -1.33 0.22 12.69
CA LEU A 165 -1.75 0.41 11.32
C LEU A 165 -1.06 -0.58 10.36
N ILE A 166 0.21 -0.93 10.59
CA ILE A 166 0.93 -1.96 9.82
C ILE A 166 0.25 -3.31 9.98
N ASP A 167 -0.06 -3.71 11.21
CA ASP A 167 -0.75 -4.97 11.48
C ASP A 167 -2.13 -5.00 10.83
N TYR A 168 -2.91 -3.92 11.02
CA TYR A 168 -4.21 -3.77 10.40
C TYR A 168 -4.16 -3.93 8.87
N VAL A 169 -3.28 -3.18 8.19
CA VAL A 169 -3.15 -3.20 6.73
C VAL A 169 -2.64 -4.56 6.22
N SER A 170 -1.71 -5.21 6.95
CA SER A 170 -1.24 -6.55 6.63
C SER A 170 -2.37 -7.59 6.72
N ASN A 171 -3.22 -7.48 7.74
CA ASN A 171 -4.38 -8.33 7.91
C ASN A 171 -5.42 -8.10 6.79
N GLN A 172 -5.69 -6.85 6.42
CA GLN A 172 -6.56 -6.51 5.28
C GLN A 172 -6.06 -7.15 3.97
N ALA A 173 -4.76 -7.08 3.69
CA ALA A 173 -4.15 -7.70 2.51
C ALA A 173 -4.25 -9.23 2.51
N SER A 174 -4.35 -9.84 3.67
CA SER A 174 -4.42 -11.31 3.85
C SER A 174 -5.86 -11.83 3.99
N THR A 175 -6.85 -10.95 3.93
CA THR A 175 -8.26 -11.31 4.14
C THR A 175 -8.75 -12.29 3.08
N ARG A 176 -9.39 -13.38 3.54
CA ARG A 176 -10.10 -14.34 2.71
C ARG A 176 -11.61 -14.12 2.83
N ILE A 177 -12.24 -13.88 1.68
CA ILE A 177 -13.68 -13.66 1.58
C ILE A 177 -14.30 -14.89 0.91
N THR A 178 -15.36 -15.43 1.50
CA THR A 178 -16.03 -16.61 0.94
C THR A 178 -16.72 -16.30 -0.38
N THR A 179 -16.80 -17.27 -1.27
CA THR A 179 -17.49 -17.13 -2.56
C THR A 179 -18.96 -16.72 -2.39
N GLY A 180 -19.62 -17.20 -1.34
CA GLY A 180 -20.99 -16.81 -1.03
C GLY A 180 -21.14 -15.33 -0.74
N MET A 181 -20.28 -14.76 0.11
CA MET A 181 -20.27 -13.32 0.43
C MET A 181 -19.96 -12.47 -0.81
N LEU A 182 -18.98 -12.89 -1.62
CA LEU A 182 -18.63 -12.21 -2.87
C LEU A 182 -19.82 -12.17 -3.84
N ASN A 183 -20.54 -13.26 -3.97
CA ASN A 183 -21.69 -13.32 -4.88
C ASN A 183 -22.91 -12.57 -4.36
N SER A 184 -23.08 -12.44 -3.03
CA SER A 184 -24.09 -11.52 -2.48
C SER A 184 -23.78 -10.07 -2.84
N VAL A 185 -22.54 -9.61 -2.66
CA VAL A 185 -22.13 -8.25 -3.06
C VAL A 185 -22.26 -8.04 -4.57
N LEU A 186 -21.91 -9.04 -5.36
CA LEU A 186 -22.05 -8.98 -6.83
C LEU A 186 -23.52 -8.84 -7.26
N ALA A 187 -24.44 -9.59 -6.64
CA ALA A 187 -25.88 -9.50 -6.93
C ALA A 187 -26.44 -8.13 -6.56
N ASP A 188 -26.08 -7.61 -5.38
CA ASP A 188 -26.46 -6.26 -4.95
C ASP A 188 -25.92 -5.18 -5.88
N ALA A 189 -24.64 -5.30 -6.28
CA ALA A 189 -24.02 -4.38 -7.21
C ALA A 189 -24.73 -4.37 -8.58
N GLN A 190 -25.07 -5.54 -9.13
CA GLN A 190 -25.81 -5.66 -10.42
C GLN A 190 -27.25 -5.11 -10.32
N THR A 191 -27.86 -5.17 -9.15
CA THR A 191 -29.19 -4.61 -8.89
C THR A 191 -29.16 -3.08 -8.87
N ARG A 192 -28.13 -2.49 -8.24
CA ARG A 192 -27.97 -1.03 -8.14
C ARG A 192 -27.54 -0.39 -9.46
N VAL A 193 -26.58 -1.00 -10.12
CA VAL A 193 -26.04 -0.53 -11.41
C VAL A 193 -26.02 -1.72 -12.37
N GLN A 194 -26.91 -1.68 -13.36
CA GLN A 194 -26.98 -2.76 -14.34
C GLN A 194 -25.70 -2.88 -15.15
N PRO A 195 -25.23 -4.11 -15.43
CA PRO A 195 -24.08 -4.34 -16.30
C PRO A 195 -24.24 -3.67 -17.66
N PRO A 196 -23.16 -3.14 -18.25
CA PRO A 196 -23.20 -2.43 -19.52
C PRO A 196 -23.67 -3.31 -20.68
N SER A 197 -24.13 -2.66 -21.74
CA SER A 197 -24.44 -3.30 -23.00
C SER A 197 -23.76 -2.57 -24.16
N ASP A 198 -23.27 -3.30 -25.16
CA ASP A 198 -22.72 -2.76 -26.39
C ASP A 198 -23.37 -3.42 -27.60
N LYS A 199 -23.84 -2.59 -28.55
CA LYS A 199 -24.49 -3.02 -29.83
C LYS A 199 -25.53 -4.11 -29.63
N GLY A 200 -26.40 -3.96 -28.61
CA GLY A 200 -27.48 -4.91 -28.30
C GLY A 200 -27.01 -6.16 -27.53
N ARG A 201 -25.72 -6.34 -27.29
CA ARG A 201 -25.18 -7.42 -26.45
C ARG A 201 -25.06 -6.93 -25.02
N ARG A 202 -25.69 -7.61 -24.09
CA ARG A 202 -25.64 -7.29 -22.67
C ARG A 202 -24.54 -8.10 -21.97
N LEU A 203 -23.73 -7.44 -21.15
CA LEU A 203 -22.82 -8.12 -20.23
C LEU A 203 -23.63 -8.92 -19.20
N LYS A 204 -23.37 -10.22 -19.11
CA LYS A 204 -23.89 -11.10 -18.05
C LYS A 204 -22.75 -11.54 -17.17
N ILE A 205 -22.81 -11.21 -15.89
CA ILE A 205 -21.83 -11.64 -14.90
C ILE A 205 -22.45 -12.81 -14.13
N TYR A 206 -21.73 -13.92 -14.07
CA TYR A 206 -22.24 -15.15 -13.52
C TYR A 206 -21.90 -15.30 -12.03
N TYR A 207 -20.63 -15.13 -11.69
CA TYR A 207 -20.15 -15.23 -10.32
C TYR A 207 -18.76 -14.60 -10.17
N MET A 208 -18.35 -14.41 -8.91
CA MET A 208 -17.02 -13.94 -8.54
C MET A 208 -16.42 -14.86 -7.48
N THR A 209 -15.11 -15.07 -7.54
CA THR A 209 -14.36 -15.84 -6.55
C THR A 209 -13.05 -15.16 -6.23
N GLN A 210 -12.49 -15.42 -5.04
CA GLN A 210 -11.15 -14.96 -4.67
C GLN A 210 -10.14 -16.06 -4.92
N VAL A 211 -9.11 -15.75 -5.70
CA VAL A 211 -8.04 -16.69 -6.10
C VAL A 211 -6.71 -16.41 -5.43
N GLY A 212 -6.51 -15.22 -4.87
CA GLY A 212 -5.26 -14.81 -4.24
C GLY A 212 -5.46 -13.85 -3.07
N ILE A 213 -4.39 -13.71 -2.28
CA ILE A 213 -4.20 -12.71 -1.22
C ILE A 213 -2.85 -12.04 -1.41
N ARG A 214 -2.64 -10.86 -0.82
CA ARG A 214 -1.37 -10.11 -0.85
C ARG A 214 -0.86 -9.79 -2.25
N PRO A 215 -1.65 -9.09 -3.11
CA PRO A 215 -2.93 -8.43 -2.82
C PRO A 215 -4.13 -9.37 -2.99
N PRO A 216 -5.31 -9.01 -2.45
CA PRO A 216 -6.57 -9.71 -2.74
C PRO A 216 -6.83 -9.72 -4.24
N HIS A 217 -6.94 -10.92 -4.81
CA HIS A 217 -7.18 -11.13 -6.23
C HIS A 217 -8.51 -11.84 -6.44
N PHE A 218 -9.40 -11.19 -7.15
CA PHE A 218 -10.73 -11.67 -7.48
C PHE A 218 -10.84 -11.97 -8.97
N VAL A 219 -11.55 -13.03 -9.31
CA VAL A 219 -11.88 -13.36 -10.69
C VAL A 219 -13.38 -13.26 -10.87
N VAL A 220 -13.80 -12.49 -11.86
CA VAL A 220 -15.21 -12.32 -12.26
C VAL A 220 -15.44 -13.07 -13.54
N PHE A 221 -16.40 -13.99 -13.53
CA PHE A 221 -16.77 -14.78 -14.70
C PHE A 221 -17.98 -14.19 -15.40
N CYS A 222 -17.86 -13.95 -16.70
CA CYS A 222 -18.91 -13.34 -17.53
C CYS A 222 -19.10 -14.06 -18.86
N ASN A 223 -20.07 -13.60 -19.66
CA ASN A 223 -20.35 -14.14 -20.99
C ASN A 223 -19.37 -13.67 -22.07
N ASP A 224 -18.87 -12.44 -21.97
CA ASP A 224 -17.91 -11.84 -22.91
C ASP A 224 -17.09 -10.76 -22.19
N SER A 225 -15.80 -11.00 -22.03
CA SER A 225 -14.88 -10.10 -21.32
C SER A 225 -14.73 -8.74 -22.00
N ARG A 226 -14.93 -8.66 -23.33
CA ARG A 226 -14.86 -7.42 -24.12
C ARG A 226 -15.98 -6.43 -23.79
N LEU A 227 -17.10 -6.90 -23.23
CA LEU A 227 -18.19 -6.06 -22.75
C LEU A 227 -17.93 -5.45 -21.38
N PHE A 228 -16.88 -5.90 -20.69
CA PHE A 228 -16.57 -5.48 -19.34
C PHE A 228 -15.81 -4.15 -19.36
N HIS A 229 -16.55 -3.05 -19.36
CA HIS A 229 -15.94 -1.72 -19.40
C HIS A 229 -15.20 -1.39 -18.08
N PHE A 230 -14.07 -0.67 -18.18
CA PHE A 230 -13.23 -0.30 -17.02
C PHE A 230 -13.99 0.45 -15.93
N SER A 231 -14.99 1.25 -16.27
CA SER A 231 -15.83 1.96 -15.30
C SER A 231 -16.65 1.02 -14.43
N TYR A 232 -17.15 -0.09 -15.03
CA TYR A 232 -17.89 -1.10 -14.28
C TYR A 232 -16.96 -1.94 -13.40
N GLN A 233 -15.74 -2.21 -13.84
CA GLN A 233 -14.70 -2.83 -13.03
C GLN A 233 -14.42 -1.98 -11.80
N ARG A 234 -14.17 -0.68 -11.97
CA ARG A 234 -13.94 0.26 -10.85
C ARG A 234 -15.14 0.35 -9.91
N TYR A 235 -16.35 0.29 -10.46
CA TYR A 235 -17.57 0.24 -9.63
C TYR A 235 -17.61 -1.01 -8.76
N LEU A 236 -17.30 -2.19 -9.29
CA LEU A 236 -17.23 -3.43 -8.51
C LEU A 236 -16.13 -3.39 -7.46
N GLU A 237 -14.95 -2.87 -7.77
CA GLU A 237 -13.88 -2.66 -6.80
C GLU A 237 -14.34 -1.78 -5.64
N ASN A 238 -15.06 -0.70 -5.92
CA ASN A 238 -15.63 0.16 -4.89
C ASN A 238 -16.69 -0.57 -4.05
N CYS A 239 -17.52 -1.41 -4.64
CA CYS A 239 -18.48 -2.24 -3.90
C CYS A 239 -17.77 -3.21 -2.95
N LEU A 240 -16.69 -3.85 -3.39
CA LEU A 240 -15.87 -4.74 -2.56
C LEU A 240 -15.24 -3.98 -1.39
N ARG A 241 -14.66 -2.80 -1.64
CA ARG A 241 -14.06 -1.95 -0.60
C ARG A 241 -15.09 -1.47 0.42
N ASN A 242 -16.25 -1.02 -0.06
CA ASN A 242 -17.32 -0.52 0.82
C ASN A 242 -17.88 -1.62 1.73
N THR A 243 -17.86 -2.88 1.28
CA THR A 243 -18.41 -4.00 2.05
C THR A 243 -17.37 -4.66 2.95
N PHE A 244 -16.14 -4.86 2.46
CA PHE A 244 -15.12 -5.65 3.15
C PHE A 244 -13.97 -4.82 3.72
N GLY A 245 -13.95 -3.51 3.51
CA GLY A 245 -12.85 -2.62 3.88
C GLY A 245 -11.71 -2.72 2.87
N LEU A 246 -10.81 -3.69 3.02
CA LEU A 246 -9.62 -3.89 2.19
C LEU A 246 -8.76 -2.62 2.12
N GLU A 247 -8.73 -1.88 3.24
CA GLU A 247 -7.94 -0.66 3.37
C GLU A 247 -6.45 -0.99 3.41
N GLY A 248 -5.64 -0.13 2.82
CA GLY A 248 -4.20 -0.27 2.76
C GLY A 248 -3.69 -1.28 1.72
N THR A 249 -4.57 -2.00 1.02
CA THR A 249 -4.15 -2.97 0.00
C THR A 249 -4.77 -2.65 -1.36
N PRO A 250 -4.02 -2.74 -2.47
CA PRO A 250 -4.62 -2.75 -3.79
C PRO A 250 -5.50 -4.00 -3.98
N ILE A 251 -6.42 -3.94 -4.92
CA ILE A 251 -7.25 -5.07 -5.34
C ILE A 251 -6.92 -5.39 -6.79
N THR A 252 -6.74 -6.67 -7.08
CA THR A 252 -6.67 -7.15 -8.47
C THR A 252 -8.02 -7.76 -8.84
N LEU A 253 -8.62 -7.29 -9.94
CA LEU A 253 -9.85 -7.82 -10.48
C LEU A 253 -9.60 -8.33 -11.90
N SER A 254 -9.60 -9.64 -12.08
CA SER A 254 -9.46 -10.30 -13.39
C SER A 254 -10.82 -10.66 -13.94
N ILE A 255 -11.04 -10.38 -15.23
CA ILE A 255 -12.28 -10.71 -15.91
C ILE A 255 -12.00 -11.91 -16.81
N ARG A 256 -12.81 -12.97 -16.66
CA ARG A 256 -12.70 -14.19 -17.49
C ARG A 256 -14.02 -14.53 -18.13
N GLN A 257 -13.96 -15.01 -19.36
CA GLN A 257 -15.10 -15.56 -20.04
C GLN A 257 -15.34 -17.00 -19.56
N ARG A 258 -16.60 -17.35 -19.31
CA ARG A 258 -16.95 -18.71 -18.89
C ARG A 258 -16.66 -19.71 -20.01
N GLY A 259 -15.82 -20.70 -19.73
CA GLY A 259 -15.43 -21.74 -20.68
C GLY A 259 -14.05 -21.53 -21.32
N GLU A 260 -13.37 -20.40 -21.10
CA GLU A 260 -11.95 -20.29 -21.42
C GLU A 260 -11.14 -21.23 -20.53
N LYS A 261 -10.36 -22.14 -21.17
CA LYS A 261 -9.38 -22.97 -20.44
C LYS A 261 -8.18 -22.10 -20.08
N GLU A 262 -7.58 -22.39 -18.96
CA GLU A 262 -6.26 -21.81 -18.60
C GLU A 262 -5.24 -22.32 -19.65
N GLU A 263 -4.59 -21.38 -20.36
CA GLU A 263 -3.36 -21.64 -21.09
C GLU A 263 -2.17 -21.58 -20.16
#